data_79101fa5b07e37e54501a3f11cfa4625
#
_entry.id   79101fa5b07e37e54501a3f11cfa4625
#
_cell.length_a   1.000
_cell.length_b   1.000
_cell.length_c   1.000
_cell.angle_alpha   90.00
_cell.angle_beta   90.00
_cell.angle_gamma   90.00
#
_symmetry.space_group_name_H-M   'P 1'
#
loop_
_entity.id
_entity.type
_entity.pdbx_description
1 polymer ?
#
loop_
_entity_poly.entity_id
_entity_poly.type
_entity_poly.pdbx_seq_one_letter_code
_entity_poly.pdbx_strand_id
1 'polypeptide(L)'
;MLILAGQGNPGSKYAGNRHNIGFMAIDAIAARWRFGPERSKFQSLIREGSIETPAGDVRALLMKPQTFYNNTGQAIGEAIKFYKLKPADVVVFYDEIDLAAGRFR
;
A
#
# COMPACT_ATOMS: atom_id res chain seq x y z
N MET A 1 6.46 -7.99 10.74
CA MET A 1 5.56 -7.81 9.59
C MET A 1 5.53 -6.36 9.18
N LEU A 2 5.50 -6.10 7.89
CA LEU A 2 5.40 -4.75 7.38
C LEU A 2 4.07 -4.54 6.69
N ILE A 3 3.59 -3.32 6.68
CA ILE A 3 2.43 -2.97 5.88
C ILE A 3 2.92 -2.03 4.79
N LEU A 4 2.66 -2.38 3.54
CA LEU A 4 3.01 -1.53 2.40
C LEU A 4 1.69 -1.11 1.77
N ALA A 5 1.35 0.14 1.89
CA ALA A 5 0.07 0.64 1.43
C ALA A 5 0.27 1.61 0.26
N GLY A 6 -0.54 1.47 -0.76
CA GLY A 6 -0.50 2.38 -1.89
C GLY A 6 -1.72 3.26 -1.86
N GLN A 7 -1.54 4.56 -1.86
CA GLN A 7 -2.64 5.48 -1.89
C GLN A 7 -2.94 5.84 -3.34
N GLY A 8 -4.19 5.78 -3.71
CA GLY A 8 -4.60 6.09 -5.06
C GLY A 8 -6.05 6.52 -5.08
N ASN A 9 -6.56 6.77 -6.25
CA ASN A 9 -7.95 7.14 -6.40
C ASN A 9 -8.71 5.87 -6.79
N PRO A 10 -9.63 5.40 -5.96
CA PRO A 10 -10.35 4.19 -6.29
C PRO A 10 -11.31 4.34 -7.47
N GLY A 11 -11.52 5.55 -7.95
CA GLY A 11 -12.36 5.73 -9.11
C GLY A 11 -11.70 5.15 -10.33
N SER A 12 -12.36 4.28 -11.00
CA SER A 12 -11.76 3.54 -12.07
C SER A 12 -11.27 4.35 -13.24
N LYS A 13 -11.80 5.49 -13.48
CA LYS A 13 -11.37 6.23 -14.62
C LYS A 13 -9.93 6.71 -14.53
N TYR A 14 -9.34 6.62 -13.37
CA TYR A 14 -7.95 7.01 -13.27
C TYR A 14 -7.02 5.82 -13.24
N ALA A 15 -7.54 4.64 -13.42
CA ALA A 15 -6.71 3.46 -13.39
C ALA A 15 -5.66 3.56 -14.48
N GLY A 16 -4.46 3.25 -14.14
CA GLY A 16 -3.40 3.24 -15.13
C GLY A 16 -2.72 4.57 -15.37
N ASN A 17 -3.15 5.61 -14.70
CA ASN A 17 -2.48 6.88 -14.89
C ASN A 17 -1.81 7.31 -13.59
N ARG A 18 -1.18 8.46 -13.59
CA ARG A 18 -0.37 8.84 -12.46
C ARG A 18 -1.13 9.11 -11.18
N HIS A 19 -2.44 9.22 -11.23
CA HIS A 19 -3.20 9.39 -10.01
C HIS A 19 -3.28 8.07 -9.24
N ASN A 20 -2.82 6.98 -9.83
CA ASN A 20 -2.83 5.69 -9.19
C ASN A 20 -1.43 5.12 -9.03
N ILE A 21 -0.42 5.97 -8.99
CA ILE A 21 0.95 5.50 -8.84
C ILE A 21 1.12 4.64 -7.60
N GLY A 22 0.46 5.00 -6.51
CA GLY A 22 0.56 4.20 -5.29
C GLY A 22 0.01 2.79 -5.49
N PHE A 23 -1.15 2.68 -6.16
CA PHE A 23 -1.73 1.37 -6.44
C PHE A 23 -0.83 0.58 -7.37
N MET A 24 -0.24 1.25 -8.37
CA MET A 24 0.63 0.59 -9.31
C MET A 24 1.88 0.07 -8.62
N ALA A 25 2.40 0.80 -7.65
CA ALA A 25 3.56 0.34 -6.89
C ALA A 25 3.22 -0.94 -6.12
N ILE A 26 2.06 -0.99 -5.52
CA ILE A 26 1.64 -2.16 -4.77
C ILE A 26 1.47 -3.37 -5.71
N ASP A 27 0.87 -3.16 -6.87
CA ASP A 27 0.67 -4.25 -7.81
C ASP A 27 2.01 -4.75 -8.34
N ALA A 28 2.98 -3.86 -8.53
CA ALA A 28 4.30 -4.27 -8.99
C ALA A 28 5.02 -5.12 -7.93
N ILE A 29 4.87 -4.75 -6.67
CA ILE A 29 5.47 -5.52 -5.58
C ILE A 29 4.79 -6.90 -5.50
N ALA A 30 3.47 -6.93 -5.65
CA ALA A 30 2.74 -8.18 -5.59
C ALA A 30 3.21 -9.14 -6.69
N ALA A 31 3.45 -8.61 -7.88
CA ALA A 31 3.90 -9.45 -8.99
C ALA A 31 5.35 -9.89 -8.77
N ARG A 32 6.20 -8.99 -8.30
CA ARG A 32 7.61 -9.29 -8.13
C ARG A 32 7.85 -10.41 -7.11
N TRP A 33 7.06 -10.42 -6.04
CA TRP A 33 7.28 -11.34 -4.94
C TRP A 33 6.18 -12.40 -4.82
N ARG A 34 5.31 -12.48 -5.83
CA ARG A 34 4.27 -13.51 -5.90
C ARG A 34 3.39 -13.57 -4.66
N PHE A 35 2.82 -12.43 -4.32
CA PHE A 35 1.93 -12.38 -3.17
C PHE A 35 0.66 -13.19 -3.46
N GLY A 36 -0.03 -13.56 -2.41
CA GLY A 36 -1.25 -14.34 -2.52
C GLY A 36 -2.39 -13.57 -3.16
N PRO A 37 -3.57 -14.17 -3.22
CA PRO A 37 -4.69 -13.56 -3.92
C PRO A 37 -5.19 -12.30 -3.25
N GLU A 38 -5.77 -11.41 -4.05
CA GLU A 38 -6.29 -10.18 -3.53
C GLU A 38 -7.60 -10.44 -2.80
N ARG A 39 -7.77 -9.84 -1.65
CA ARG A 39 -8.98 -9.98 -0.84
C ARG A 39 -9.39 -8.62 -0.32
N SER A 40 -10.63 -8.50 0.08
CA SER A 40 -11.14 -7.24 0.61
C SER A 40 -11.12 -7.29 2.13
N LYS A 41 -10.43 -6.37 2.75
CA LYS A 41 -10.36 -6.28 4.20
C LYS A 41 -9.80 -4.92 4.59
N PHE A 42 -10.15 -4.41 5.75
CA PHE A 42 -9.67 -3.10 6.23
C PHE A 42 -10.00 -1.99 5.22
N GLN A 43 -11.18 -2.04 4.63
CA GLN A 43 -11.61 -1.06 3.64
C GLN A 43 -10.61 -0.97 2.49
N SER A 44 -9.93 -2.07 2.18
CA SER A 44 -8.84 -2.09 1.21
C SER A 44 -8.87 -3.39 0.44
N LEU A 45 -8.14 -3.41 -0.67
CA LEU A 45 -7.83 -4.66 -1.33
C LEU A 45 -6.45 -5.05 -0.82
N ILE A 46 -6.32 -6.24 -0.28
CA ILE A 46 -5.09 -6.66 0.36
C ILE A 46 -4.54 -7.95 -0.21
N ARG A 47 -3.23 -8.13 -0.08
CA ARG A 47 -2.57 -9.39 -0.41
C ARG A 47 -1.54 -9.65 0.66
N GLU A 48 -1.33 -10.92 1.01
CA GLU A 48 -0.35 -11.29 2.01
C GLU A 48 0.77 -12.07 1.36
N GLY A 49 1.97 -11.89 1.81
CA GLY A 49 3.12 -12.62 1.28
C GLY A 49 4.39 -12.26 2.02
N SER A 50 5.51 -12.53 1.38
CA SER A 50 6.80 -12.26 1.97
C SER A 50 7.72 -11.60 0.96
N ILE A 51 8.62 -10.79 1.42
CA ILE A 51 9.61 -10.13 0.60
C ILE A 51 10.96 -10.67 1.04
N GLU A 52 11.79 -11.08 0.09
CA GLU A 52 13.10 -11.57 0.41
C GLU A 52 14.05 -10.42 0.62
N THR A 53 14.80 -10.46 1.67
CA THR A 53 15.81 -9.43 1.93
C THR A 53 17.11 -10.14 2.30
N PRO A 54 18.22 -9.43 2.26
CA PRO A 54 19.50 -10.03 2.66
C PRO A 54 19.46 -10.56 4.09
N ALA A 55 18.58 -10.02 4.92
CA ALA A 55 18.47 -10.48 6.30
C ALA A 55 17.43 -11.59 6.46
N GLY A 56 16.83 -12.07 5.38
CA GLY A 56 15.82 -13.12 5.45
C GLY A 56 14.50 -12.65 4.91
N ASP A 57 13.48 -13.50 4.96
CA ASP A 57 12.19 -13.14 4.45
C ASP A 57 11.42 -12.32 5.47
N VAL A 58 10.74 -11.29 5.00
CA VAL A 58 9.94 -10.44 5.85
C VAL A 58 8.49 -10.56 5.42
N ARG A 59 7.61 -10.89 6.35
CA ARG A 59 6.19 -10.97 6.05
C ARG A 59 5.65 -9.58 5.79
N ALA A 60 4.80 -9.47 4.82
CA ALA A 60 4.25 -8.17 4.45
C ALA A 60 2.78 -8.26 4.07
N LEU A 61 2.05 -7.20 4.34
CA LEU A 61 0.68 -7.05 3.91
C LEU A 61 0.67 -5.89 2.91
N LEU A 62 0.18 -6.15 1.71
CA LEU A 62 0.04 -5.09 0.72
C LEU A 62 -1.38 -4.57 0.80
N MET A 63 -1.58 -3.27 0.78
CA MET A 63 -2.89 -2.67 0.88
C MET A 63 -3.11 -1.64 -0.21
N LYS A 64 -4.28 -1.70 -0.84
CA LYS A 64 -4.73 -0.64 -1.72
C LYS A 64 -6.02 -0.12 -1.12
N PRO A 65 -5.97 0.88 -0.25
CA PRO A 65 -7.17 1.39 0.38
C PRO A 65 -8.18 1.86 -0.66
N GLN A 66 -9.43 1.50 -0.44
CA GLN A 66 -10.49 1.86 -1.38
C GLN A 66 -11.28 3.06 -0.86
N THR A 67 -10.68 3.81 0.06
CA THR A 67 -11.26 5.00 0.59
C THR A 67 -10.64 6.19 -0.13
N PHE A 68 -11.24 7.35 0.01
CA PHE A 68 -10.64 8.54 -0.57
C PHE A 68 -9.45 8.95 0.32
N TYR A 69 -8.60 9.82 -0.20
CA TYR A 69 -7.38 10.17 0.45
C TYR A 69 -7.52 10.51 1.92
N ASN A 70 -8.50 11.25 2.29
CA ASN A 70 -8.65 11.68 3.66
C ASN A 70 -9.02 10.53 4.60
N ASN A 71 -9.36 9.36 4.06
CA ASN A 71 -9.70 8.21 4.88
C ASN A 71 -8.68 7.08 4.81
N THR A 72 -7.60 7.28 4.07
CA THR A 72 -6.58 6.26 3.93
C THR A 72 -5.96 5.90 5.28
N GLY A 73 -5.75 6.89 6.12
CA GLY A 73 -5.17 6.65 7.44
C GLY A 73 -6.06 5.75 8.29
N GLN A 74 -7.37 5.84 8.11
CA GLN A 74 -8.29 5.01 8.87
C GLN A 74 -8.14 3.55 8.47
N ALA A 75 -8.03 3.29 7.16
CA ALA A 75 -7.87 1.93 6.67
C ALA A 75 -6.56 1.32 7.18
N ILE A 76 -5.48 2.09 7.13
CA ILE A 76 -4.19 1.63 7.60
C ILE A 76 -4.24 1.41 9.10
N GLY A 77 -4.93 2.29 9.83
CA GLY A 77 -5.06 2.16 11.27
C GLY A 77 -5.76 0.87 11.67
N GLU A 78 -6.76 0.44 10.90
CA GLU A 78 -7.46 -0.80 11.19
C GLU A 78 -6.49 -1.98 11.08
N ALA A 79 -5.63 -1.97 10.06
CA ALA A 79 -4.67 -3.04 9.87
C ALA A 79 -3.61 -3.04 10.98
N ILE A 80 -3.16 -1.87 11.38
CA ILE A 80 -2.18 -1.75 12.46
C ILE A 80 -2.73 -2.36 13.73
N LYS A 81 -4.00 -2.08 14.03
CA LYS A 81 -4.59 -2.62 15.23
C LYS A 81 -4.76 -4.12 15.15
N PHE A 82 -5.20 -4.61 14.01
CA PHE A 82 -5.47 -6.03 13.84
C PHE A 82 -4.18 -6.85 14.01
N TYR A 83 -3.07 -6.38 13.44
CA TYR A 83 -1.82 -7.12 13.51
C TYR A 83 -0.93 -6.68 14.67
N LYS A 84 -1.39 -5.72 15.46
CA LYS A 84 -0.65 -5.20 16.61
C LYS A 84 0.73 -4.69 16.21
N LEU A 85 0.74 -3.89 15.17
CA LEU A 85 1.98 -3.32 14.66
C LEU A 85 2.17 -1.90 15.15
N LYS A 86 3.29 -1.31 14.78
CA LYS A 86 3.61 0.06 15.13
C LYS A 86 3.59 0.91 13.88
N PRO A 87 3.37 2.20 13.98
CA PRO A 87 3.41 3.06 12.79
C PRO A 87 4.71 2.95 12.01
N ALA A 88 5.81 2.65 12.70
CA ALA A 88 7.09 2.49 12.02
C ALA A 88 7.12 1.26 11.11
N ASP A 89 6.15 0.37 11.23
CA ASP A 89 6.10 -0.82 10.39
C ASP A 89 5.33 -0.57 9.09
N VAL A 90 4.94 0.66 8.84
CA VAL A 90 4.11 1.00 7.67
C VAL A 90 4.86 1.88 6.70
N VAL A 91 4.80 1.53 5.42
CA VAL A 91 5.35 2.35 4.35
C VAL A 91 4.21 2.69 3.41
N VAL A 92 4.05 3.93 3.06
CA VAL A 92 2.96 4.37 2.20
C VAL A 92 3.54 4.93 0.91
N PHE A 93 3.02 4.46 -0.22
CA PHE A 93 3.40 4.97 -1.53
C PHE A 93 2.25 5.83 -2.03
N TYR A 94 2.52 7.02 -2.48
CA TYR A 94 1.46 7.87 -2.99
C TYR A 94 1.94 8.83 -4.05
N ASP A 95 0.98 9.42 -4.73
CA ASP A 95 1.23 10.28 -5.84
C ASP A 95 1.66 11.63 -5.31
N GLU A 96 2.91 11.95 -5.47
CA GLU A 96 3.44 13.16 -4.93
C GLU A 96 3.74 14.16 -5.99
N ILE A 97 2.94 14.19 -6.99
CA ILE A 97 3.16 15.10 -8.05
C ILE A 97 3.46 16.47 -7.62
N ASP A 98 2.72 16.98 -6.72
CA ASP A 98 2.92 18.31 -6.33
C ASP A 98 4.19 18.49 -5.68
N LEU A 99 4.56 17.59 -4.95
CA LEU A 99 5.66 17.70 -4.22
C LEU A 99 6.76 17.61 -4.93
N ALA A 100 6.70 17.05 -5.86
CA ALA A 100 7.75 16.77 -6.57
C ALA A 100 8.41 17.88 -6.70
N ALA A 101 7.79 18.74 -6.61
CA ALA A 101 8.35 19.83 -6.74
C ALA A 101 9.43 19.82 -5.88
N GLY A 102 9.79 19.14 -5.59
CA GLY A 102 10.84 19.26 -5.01
C GLY A 102 11.06 19.34 -3.78
N ARG A 103 10.53 18.97 -3.25
CA ARG A 103 10.75 18.98 -2.11
C ARG A 103 11.16 17.85 -1.64
N PHE A 104 11.30 17.05 -1.95
CA PHE A 104 11.60 15.92 -1.47
C PHE A 104 12.50 15.67 -1.48
N ARG A 105 12.51 15.95 -1.36
CA ARG A 105 13.12 15.81 -1.15
C ARG A 105 13.47 15.45 -0.84
#